data_ffdba8a2e6a53d24cb8ccb4fef134f20
#
_entry.id   ffdba8a2e6a53d24cb8ccb4fef134f20
#
_cell.length_a   1.000
_cell.length_b   1.000
_cell.length_c   1.000
_cell.angle_alpha   90.00
_cell.angle_beta   90.00
_cell.angle_gamma   90.00
#
_symmetry.space_group_name_H-M   'P 1'
#
loop_
_entity.id
_entity.type
_entity.pdbx_description
1 polymer ?
#
loop_
_entity_poly.entity_id
_entity_poly.type
_entity_poly.pdbx_seq_one_letter_code
_entity_poly.pdbx_strand_id
1 'polypeptide(L)'
;EFLFSKAFLEAALYLQIAVLGVFFKLFTWTLGYIILAKGSRKMIISNALIFNILFIGIHALGFYLKGLLGVAIAYNVYFLMHLLWNYWLTNVKLNVIIEKKQLKLYFYCSLILLISISVNLIVLDSLVKNIILSTILVLSSIWSLKQMNLILKWIK
;
A
#
# COMPACT_ATOMS: atom_id res chain seq x y z
N GLU A 1 -20.71 -2.02 15.72
CA GLU A 1 -22.10 -2.50 15.50
C GLU A 1 -23.07 -1.37 15.15
N PHE A 2 -22.72 -0.09 15.38
CA PHE A 2 -23.64 1.04 15.15
C PHE A 2 -23.88 1.35 13.65
N LEU A 3 -22.97 1.00 12.76
CA LEU A 3 -23.05 1.31 11.32
C LEU A 3 -23.17 0.08 10.42
N PHE A 4 -22.86 -1.12 10.90
CA PHE A 4 -22.84 -2.31 10.05
C PHE A 4 -23.52 -3.50 10.74
N SER A 5 -24.38 -4.21 9.99
CA SER A 5 -24.98 -5.46 10.44
C SER A 5 -23.93 -6.60 10.53
N LYS A 6 -24.27 -7.69 11.21
CA LYS A 6 -23.38 -8.87 11.33
C LYS A 6 -22.93 -9.43 9.99
N ALA A 7 -23.70 -9.22 8.93
CA ALA A 7 -23.34 -9.62 7.55
C ALA A 7 -22.07 -8.93 7.01
N PHE A 8 -21.65 -7.80 7.62
CA PHE A 8 -20.46 -7.07 7.18
C PHE A 8 -19.18 -7.42 7.96
N LEU A 9 -19.20 -8.39 8.87
CA LEU A 9 -18.01 -8.81 9.60
C LEU A 9 -16.92 -9.35 8.66
N GLU A 10 -17.29 -10.09 7.63
CA GLU A 10 -16.35 -10.56 6.61
C GLU A 10 -15.73 -9.41 5.82
N ALA A 11 -16.51 -8.36 5.52
CA ALA A 11 -16.01 -7.16 4.87
C ALA A 11 -15.01 -6.39 5.74
N ALA A 12 -15.22 -6.37 7.08
CA ALA A 12 -14.28 -5.75 8.00
C ALA A 12 -12.92 -6.47 8.00
N LEU A 13 -12.91 -7.80 8.00
CA LEU A 13 -11.68 -8.60 7.90
C LEU A 13 -10.99 -8.37 6.55
N TYR A 14 -11.75 -8.36 5.47
CA TYR A 14 -11.25 -8.01 4.13
C TYR A 14 -10.53 -6.65 4.15
N LEU A 15 -11.15 -5.62 4.69
CA LEU A 15 -10.59 -4.27 4.73
C LEU A 15 -9.30 -4.20 5.56
N GLN A 16 -9.24 -4.88 6.70
CA GLN A 16 -8.05 -4.93 7.54
C GLN A 16 -6.84 -5.50 6.81
N ILE A 17 -7.06 -6.56 6.02
CA ILE A 17 -6.00 -7.19 5.22
C ILE A 17 -5.66 -6.33 4.00
N ALA A 18 -6.66 -5.77 3.33
CA ALA A 18 -6.47 -4.98 2.11
C ALA A 18 -5.72 -3.65 2.34
N VAL A 19 -5.77 -3.08 3.55
CA VAL A 19 -5.06 -1.83 3.89
C VAL A 19 -3.56 -1.92 3.59
N LEU A 20 -2.92 -3.06 3.82
CA LEU A 20 -1.53 -3.31 3.47
C LEU A 20 -1.29 -3.18 1.96
N GLY A 21 -2.19 -3.72 1.15
CA GLY A 21 -2.13 -3.60 -0.31
C GLY A 21 -2.35 -2.18 -0.81
N VAL A 22 -3.20 -1.39 -0.14
CA VAL A 22 -3.36 0.04 -0.44
C VAL A 22 -2.05 0.79 -0.25
N PHE A 23 -1.30 0.46 0.80
CA PHE A 23 0.02 1.01 1.04
C PHE A 23 1.00 0.71 -0.12
N PHE A 24 1.12 -0.55 -0.54
CA PHE A 24 1.93 -0.92 -1.71
C PHE A 24 1.44 -0.23 -3.00
N LYS A 25 0.13 -0.08 -3.17
CA LYS A 25 -0.48 0.63 -4.30
C LYS A 25 -0.03 2.07 -4.40
N LEU A 26 0.02 2.81 -3.29
CA LEU A 26 0.45 4.21 -3.28
C LEU A 26 1.89 4.36 -3.78
N PHE A 27 2.80 3.47 -3.37
CA PHE A 27 4.18 3.48 -3.86
C PHE A 27 4.29 3.05 -5.32
N THR A 28 3.52 2.04 -5.71
CA THR A 28 3.42 1.61 -7.11
C THR A 28 3.00 2.77 -8.01
N TRP A 29 2.04 3.59 -7.59
CA TRP A 29 1.60 4.76 -8.34
C TRP A 29 2.67 5.85 -8.43
N THR A 30 3.39 6.11 -7.35
CA THR A 30 4.51 7.07 -7.36
C THR A 30 5.56 6.70 -8.41
N LEU A 31 5.94 5.41 -8.46
CA LEU A 31 6.86 4.89 -9.48
C LEU A 31 6.23 4.89 -10.88
N GLY A 32 4.93 4.62 -10.95
CA GLY A 32 4.15 4.67 -12.20
C GLY A 32 4.18 6.04 -12.86
N TYR A 33 4.13 7.13 -12.11
CA TYR A 33 4.28 8.49 -12.65
C TYR A 33 5.68 8.73 -13.25
N ILE A 34 6.73 8.17 -12.65
CA ILE A 34 8.08 8.25 -13.21
C ILE A 34 8.14 7.49 -14.56
N ILE A 35 7.52 6.31 -14.60
CA ILE A 35 7.45 5.51 -15.83
C ILE A 35 6.65 6.24 -16.91
N LEU A 36 5.55 6.92 -16.55
CA LEU A 36 4.77 7.76 -17.46
C LEU A 36 5.58 8.93 -18.01
N ALA A 37 6.38 9.59 -17.17
CA ALA A 37 7.15 10.76 -17.55
C ALA A 37 8.38 10.45 -18.40
N LYS A 38 9.04 9.29 -18.19
CA LYS A 38 10.32 8.93 -18.82
C LYS A 38 10.25 7.69 -19.70
N GLY A 39 9.21 6.90 -19.60
CA GLY A 39 9.07 5.65 -20.33
C GLY A 39 8.67 5.85 -21.80
N SER A 40 9.08 4.91 -22.65
CA SER A 40 8.57 4.85 -24.02
C SER A 40 7.09 4.44 -24.04
N ARG A 41 6.36 4.89 -25.08
CA ARG A 41 4.95 4.53 -25.27
C ARG A 41 4.72 3.01 -25.21
N LYS A 42 5.60 2.23 -25.87
CA LYS A 42 5.53 0.77 -25.87
C LYS A 42 5.66 0.19 -24.45
N MET A 43 6.59 0.70 -23.68
CA MET A 43 6.83 0.25 -22.29
C MET A 43 5.63 0.55 -21.39
N ILE A 44 5.04 1.73 -21.51
CA ILE A 44 3.86 2.14 -20.72
C ILE A 44 2.67 1.23 -21.04
N ILE A 45 2.37 1.02 -22.31
CA ILE A 45 1.25 0.17 -22.75
C ILE A 45 1.48 -1.28 -22.33
N SER A 46 2.67 -1.83 -22.56
CA SER A 46 2.98 -3.22 -22.17
C SER A 46 2.87 -3.42 -20.67
N ASN A 47 3.39 -2.48 -19.86
CA ASN A 47 3.29 -2.54 -18.42
C ASN A 47 1.83 -2.54 -17.96
N ALA A 48 1.01 -1.64 -18.49
CA ALA A 48 -0.41 -1.55 -18.17
C ALA A 48 -1.16 -2.83 -18.55
N LEU A 49 -0.95 -3.37 -19.75
CA LEU A 49 -1.64 -4.59 -20.20
C LEU A 49 -1.27 -5.80 -19.36
N ILE A 50 0.02 -6.04 -19.12
CA ILE A 50 0.51 -7.17 -18.33
C ILE A 50 -0.10 -7.12 -16.93
N PHE A 51 -0.03 -5.97 -16.25
CA PHE A 51 -0.51 -5.86 -14.87
C PHE A 51 -2.04 -5.86 -14.77
N ASN A 52 -2.78 -5.39 -15.78
CA ASN A 52 -4.24 -5.54 -15.79
C ASN A 52 -4.67 -7.02 -15.95
N ILE A 53 -3.99 -7.77 -16.81
CA ILE A 53 -4.25 -9.21 -16.96
C ILE A 53 -3.90 -9.96 -15.67
N LEU A 54 -2.74 -9.69 -15.09
CA LEU A 54 -2.32 -10.27 -13.81
C LEU A 54 -3.28 -9.92 -12.67
N PHE A 55 -3.80 -8.68 -12.64
CA PHE A 55 -4.78 -8.25 -11.65
C PHE A 55 -6.02 -9.16 -11.67
N ILE A 56 -6.61 -9.33 -12.85
CA ILE A 56 -7.79 -10.18 -13.02
C ILE A 56 -7.48 -11.63 -12.62
N GLY A 57 -6.37 -12.19 -13.11
CA GLY A 57 -5.98 -13.58 -12.85
C GLY A 57 -5.73 -13.86 -11.37
N ILE A 58 -4.95 -13.00 -10.70
CA ILE A 58 -4.60 -13.18 -9.28
C ILE A 58 -5.85 -13.04 -8.39
N HIS A 59 -6.74 -12.07 -8.70
CA HIS A 59 -7.97 -11.87 -7.91
C HIS A 59 -8.98 -13.00 -8.15
N ALA A 60 -9.14 -13.48 -9.38
CA ALA A 60 -9.99 -14.63 -9.69
C ALA A 60 -9.49 -15.88 -8.98
N LEU A 61 -8.19 -16.15 -9.01
CA LEU A 61 -7.57 -17.26 -8.29
C LEU A 61 -7.76 -17.13 -6.78
N GLY A 62 -7.54 -15.94 -6.23
CA GLY A 62 -7.75 -15.66 -4.80
C GLY A 62 -9.18 -15.93 -4.37
N PHE A 63 -10.15 -15.46 -5.15
CA PHE A 63 -11.56 -15.72 -4.89
C PHE A 63 -11.90 -17.21 -4.95
N TYR A 64 -11.41 -17.93 -5.95
CA TYR A 64 -11.62 -19.36 -6.10
C TYR A 64 -11.08 -20.17 -4.90
N LEU A 65 -9.90 -19.78 -4.38
CA LEU A 65 -9.23 -20.51 -3.29
C LEU A 65 -9.84 -20.25 -1.90
N LYS A 66 -10.19 -19.01 -1.57
CA LYS A 66 -10.60 -18.60 -0.21
C LYS A 66 -11.69 -17.51 -0.20
N GLY A 67 -12.48 -17.39 -1.26
CA GLY A 67 -13.56 -16.40 -1.32
C GLY A 67 -13.05 -14.96 -1.09
N LEU A 68 -13.79 -14.17 -0.33
CA LEU A 68 -13.47 -12.76 -0.06
C LEU A 68 -12.10 -12.58 0.62
N LEU A 69 -11.74 -13.46 1.55
CA LEU A 69 -10.42 -13.45 2.20
C LEU A 69 -9.29 -13.68 1.19
N GLY A 70 -9.49 -14.58 0.24
CA GLY A 70 -8.55 -14.82 -0.84
C GLY A 70 -8.35 -13.61 -1.74
N VAL A 71 -9.40 -12.83 -2.00
CA VAL A 71 -9.30 -11.56 -2.74
C VAL A 71 -8.46 -10.54 -1.99
N ALA A 72 -8.63 -10.42 -0.66
CA ALA A 72 -7.82 -9.53 0.16
C ALA A 72 -6.33 -9.88 0.12
N ILE A 73 -6.00 -11.16 0.20
CA ILE A 73 -4.62 -11.65 0.09
C ILE A 73 -4.09 -11.40 -1.34
N ALA A 74 -4.87 -11.73 -2.36
CA ALA A 74 -4.55 -11.52 -3.77
C ALA A 74 -4.22 -10.05 -4.07
N TYR A 75 -4.99 -9.12 -3.49
CA TYR A 75 -4.77 -7.68 -3.59
C TYR A 75 -3.38 -7.27 -3.07
N ASN A 76 -2.98 -7.79 -1.91
CA ASN A 76 -1.67 -7.53 -1.34
C ASN A 76 -0.53 -8.09 -2.20
N VAL A 77 -0.66 -9.35 -2.61
CA VAL A 77 0.33 -10.03 -3.46
C VAL A 77 0.50 -9.28 -4.78
N TYR A 78 -0.61 -8.91 -5.42
CA TYR A 78 -0.58 -8.18 -6.68
C TYR A 78 0.16 -6.84 -6.55
N PHE A 79 -0.20 -6.00 -5.56
CA PHE A 79 0.44 -4.68 -5.42
C PHE A 79 1.88 -4.76 -4.96
N LEU A 80 2.25 -5.77 -4.18
CA LEU A 80 3.65 -6.04 -3.86
C LEU A 80 4.46 -6.42 -5.12
N MET A 81 3.95 -7.33 -5.94
CA MET A 81 4.58 -7.70 -7.21
C MET A 81 4.70 -6.50 -8.16
N HIS A 82 3.64 -5.72 -8.28
CA HIS A 82 3.63 -4.53 -9.14
C HIS A 82 4.60 -3.45 -8.64
N LEU A 83 4.73 -3.27 -7.32
CA LEU A 83 5.71 -2.38 -6.72
C LEU A 83 7.15 -2.81 -7.04
N LEU A 84 7.48 -4.08 -6.83
CA LEU A 84 8.82 -4.61 -7.11
C LEU A 84 9.17 -4.50 -8.59
N TRP A 85 8.22 -4.78 -9.47
CA TRP A 85 8.38 -4.62 -10.91
C TRP A 85 8.61 -3.16 -11.31
N ASN A 86 7.78 -2.23 -10.86
CA ASN A 86 7.93 -0.81 -11.16
C ASN A 86 9.23 -0.25 -10.60
N TYR A 87 9.66 -0.70 -9.42
CA TYR A 87 10.96 -0.36 -8.85
C TYR A 87 12.11 -0.81 -9.75
N TRP A 88 12.09 -2.07 -10.17
CA TRP A 88 13.09 -2.61 -11.11
C TRP A 88 13.10 -1.86 -12.43
N LEU A 89 11.91 -1.61 -13.02
CA LEU A 89 11.77 -0.92 -14.28
C LEU A 89 12.33 0.51 -14.22
N THR A 90 12.04 1.23 -13.13
CA THR A 90 12.50 2.59 -12.90
C THR A 90 14.02 2.65 -12.73
N ASN A 91 14.61 1.77 -11.93
CA ASN A 91 16.04 1.78 -11.68
C ASN A 91 16.85 1.25 -12.90
N VAL A 92 16.46 0.10 -13.46
CA VAL A 92 17.28 -0.61 -14.46
C VAL A 92 17.02 -0.10 -15.86
N LYS A 93 15.76 0.16 -16.22
CA LYS A 93 15.42 0.57 -17.60
C LYS A 93 15.41 2.08 -17.80
N LEU A 94 15.02 2.84 -16.80
CA LEU A 94 14.94 4.29 -16.91
C LEU A 94 16.13 5.01 -16.27
N ASN A 95 17.04 4.29 -15.61
CA ASN A 95 18.21 4.83 -14.90
C ASN A 95 17.84 5.96 -13.93
N VAL A 96 16.67 5.85 -13.26
CA VAL A 96 16.24 6.80 -12.25
C VAL A 96 16.57 6.25 -10.88
N ILE A 97 17.53 6.88 -10.23
CA ILE A 97 17.95 6.49 -8.87
C ILE A 97 16.95 7.08 -7.88
N ILE A 98 16.30 6.21 -7.11
CA ILE A 98 15.44 6.62 -6.01
C ILE A 98 16.33 7.02 -4.84
N GLU A 99 16.17 8.25 -4.35
CA GLU A 99 16.97 8.75 -3.25
C GLU A 99 16.78 7.90 -1.98
N LYS A 100 17.88 7.69 -1.25
CA LYS A 100 17.87 6.98 0.04
C LYS A 100 16.88 7.59 1.04
N LYS A 101 16.63 8.89 0.96
CA LYS A 101 15.65 9.61 1.79
C LYS A 101 14.22 9.11 1.54
N GLN A 102 13.86 8.88 0.26
CA GLN A 102 12.56 8.34 -0.12
C GLN A 102 12.39 6.88 0.32
N LEU A 103 13.43 6.05 0.15
CA LEU A 103 13.41 4.67 0.63
C LEU A 103 13.25 4.58 2.15
N LYS A 104 13.93 5.47 2.91
CA LYS A 104 13.74 5.55 4.35
C LYS A 104 12.31 5.94 4.73
N LEU A 105 11.73 6.91 4.02
CA LEU A 105 10.34 7.31 4.25
C LEU A 105 9.38 6.13 4.06
N TYR A 106 9.55 5.37 2.97
CA TYR A 106 8.78 4.17 2.70
C TYR A 106 8.95 3.11 3.80
N PHE A 107 10.17 2.91 4.26
CA PHE A 107 10.45 1.97 5.34
C PHE A 107 9.75 2.37 6.65
N TYR A 108 9.82 3.64 7.05
CA TYR A 108 9.14 4.12 8.26
C TYR A 108 7.61 4.01 8.16
N CYS A 109 7.04 4.37 7.01
CA CYS A 109 5.59 4.21 6.81
C CYS A 109 5.17 2.73 6.87
N SER A 110 5.94 1.81 6.29
CA SER A 110 5.66 0.38 6.36
C SER A 110 5.76 -0.16 7.79
N LEU A 111 6.72 0.32 8.55
CA LEU A 111 6.92 -0.07 9.95
C LEU A 111 5.75 0.40 10.84
N ILE A 112 5.29 1.63 10.67
CA ILE A 112 4.11 2.16 11.39
C ILE A 112 2.88 1.32 11.07
N LEU A 113 2.69 0.96 9.81
CA LEU A 113 1.55 0.17 9.36
C LEU A 113 1.60 -1.25 9.91
N LEU A 114 2.77 -1.90 9.92
CA LEU A 114 2.97 -3.21 10.52
C LEU A 114 2.70 -3.20 12.03
N ILE A 115 3.18 -2.18 12.74
CA ILE A 115 2.90 -2.00 14.18
C ILE A 115 1.39 -1.86 14.39
N SER A 116 0.70 -1.04 13.59
CA SER A 116 -0.75 -0.85 13.73
C SER A 116 -1.54 -2.14 13.52
N ILE A 117 -1.13 -2.96 12.53
CA ILE A 117 -1.75 -4.27 12.29
C ILE A 117 -1.47 -5.21 13.46
N SER A 118 -0.22 -5.26 13.95
CA SER A 118 0.16 -6.10 15.08
C SER A 118 -0.63 -5.75 16.34
N VAL A 119 -0.79 -4.46 16.65
CA VAL A 119 -1.62 -3.99 17.76
C VAL A 119 -3.07 -4.46 17.60
N ASN A 120 -3.62 -4.35 16.39
CA ASN A 120 -5.00 -4.77 16.14
C ASN A 120 -5.21 -6.29 16.32
N LEU A 121 -4.18 -7.10 16.07
CA LEU A 121 -4.23 -8.56 16.18
C LEU A 121 -3.94 -9.06 17.62
N ILE A 122 -3.04 -8.41 18.34
CA ILE A 122 -2.53 -8.90 19.64
C ILE A 122 -3.35 -8.35 20.81
N VAL A 123 -3.77 -7.08 20.73
CA VAL A 123 -4.47 -6.43 21.85
C VAL A 123 -5.95 -6.81 21.82
N LEU A 124 -6.37 -7.60 22.82
CA LEU A 124 -7.74 -8.11 22.95
C LEU A 124 -8.70 -7.06 23.50
N ASP A 125 -8.23 -6.21 24.42
CA ASP A 125 -9.05 -5.15 25.03
C ASP A 125 -9.32 -4.05 24.00
N SER A 126 -10.60 -3.83 23.71
CA SER A 126 -11.03 -2.87 22.68
C SER A 126 -10.73 -1.42 23.05
N LEU A 127 -10.81 -1.04 24.33
CA LEU A 127 -10.50 0.32 24.77
C LEU A 127 -9.01 0.61 24.66
N VAL A 128 -8.17 -0.27 25.19
CA VAL A 128 -6.71 -0.14 25.11
C VAL A 128 -6.24 -0.11 23.66
N LYS A 129 -6.77 -1.00 22.82
CA LYS A 129 -6.49 -1.04 21.38
C LYS A 129 -6.82 0.29 20.70
N ASN A 130 -8.00 0.84 20.93
CA ASN A 130 -8.43 2.08 20.30
C ASN A 130 -7.58 3.28 20.76
N ILE A 131 -7.18 3.33 22.03
CA ILE A 131 -6.27 4.36 22.54
C ILE A 131 -4.91 4.28 21.84
N ILE A 132 -4.31 3.09 21.76
CA ILE A 132 -3.01 2.88 21.12
C ILE A 132 -3.07 3.27 19.62
N LEU A 133 -4.08 2.78 18.88
CA LEU A 133 -4.23 3.07 17.46
C LEU A 133 -4.48 4.55 17.21
N SER A 134 -5.28 5.22 18.03
CA SER A 134 -5.51 6.67 17.94
C SER A 134 -4.22 7.46 18.21
N THR A 135 -3.43 7.05 19.18
CA THR A 135 -2.13 7.65 19.48
C THR A 135 -1.16 7.51 18.32
N ILE A 136 -1.05 6.31 17.74
CA ILE A 136 -0.22 6.07 16.54
C ILE A 136 -0.68 6.96 15.38
N LEU A 137 -1.99 7.07 15.16
CA LEU A 137 -2.56 7.90 14.09
C LEU A 137 -2.22 9.38 14.28
N VAL A 138 -2.37 9.92 15.49
CA VAL A 138 -2.03 11.33 15.79
C VAL A 138 -0.54 11.58 15.61
N LEU A 139 0.32 10.73 16.16
CA LEU A 139 1.77 10.89 16.05
C LEU A 139 2.26 10.78 14.59
N SER A 140 1.74 9.82 13.84
CA SER A 140 2.08 9.67 12.41
C SER A 140 1.59 10.85 11.57
N SER A 141 0.43 11.42 11.90
CA SER A 141 -0.10 12.62 11.23
C SER A 141 0.77 13.85 11.49
N ILE A 142 1.17 14.09 12.74
CA ILE A 142 2.07 15.18 13.11
C ILE A 142 3.42 15.01 12.39
N TRP A 143 3.98 13.81 12.38
CA TRP A 143 5.22 13.52 11.68
C TRP A 143 5.10 13.74 10.17
N SER A 144 4.01 13.30 9.55
CA SER A 144 3.72 13.52 8.12
C SER A 144 3.64 15.02 7.78
N LEU A 145 2.93 15.81 8.58
CA LEU A 145 2.84 17.25 8.38
C LEU A 145 4.22 17.93 8.49
N LYS A 146 5.07 17.49 9.42
CA LYS A 146 6.44 18.00 9.55
C LYS A 146 7.29 17.67 8.30
N GLN A 147 7.16 16.46 7.75
CA GLN A 147 7.86 16.08 6.52
C GLN A 147 7.36 16.91 5.32
N MET A 148 6.06 17.14 5.20
CA MET A 148 5.48 17.95 4.13
C MET A 148 5.99 19.41 4.20
N ASN A 149 6.06 20.01 5.38
CA ASN A 149 6.62 21.36 5.55
C ASN A 149 8.11 21.45 5.17
N LEU A 150 8.87 20.38 5.40
CA LEU A 150 10.26 20.31 4.95
C LEU A 150 10.34 20.27 3.42
N ILE A 151 9.47 19.52 2.75
CA ILE A 151 9.42 19.44 1.28
C ILE A 151 9.03 20.79 0.68
N LEU A 152 8.02 21.48 1.24
CA LEU A 152 7.57 22.79 0.76
C LEU A 152 8.65 23.88 0.87
N LYS A 153 9.56 23.78 1.84
CA LYS A 153 10.72 24.69 1.95
C LYS A 153 11.76 24.49 0.85
N TRP A 154 11.78 23.34 0.17
CA TRP A 154 12.69 23.05 -0.94
C TRP A 154 12.15 23.51 -2.30
N ILE A 155 10.84 23.78 -2.39
CA ILE A 155 10.17 24.20 -3.62
C ILE A 155 10.14 25.75 -3.74
N LYS A 156 10.36 26.46 -2.63
CA LYS A 156 10.53 27.92 -2.59
C LYS A 156 12.00 28.32 -2.76
#